data_4a7760baad61dbd10834ca95dcde977c
#
_entry.id   4a7760baad61dbd10834ca95dcde977c
#
_cell.length_a   1.000
_cell.length_b   1.000
_cell.length_c   1.000
_cell.angle_alpha   90.00
_cell.angle_beta   90.00
_cell.angle_gamma   90.00
#
_symmetry.space_group_name_H-M   'P 1'
#
loop_
_entity.id
_entity.type
_entity.pdbx_description
1 polymer ?
#
loop_
_entity_poly.entity_id
_entity_poly.type
_entity_poly.pdbx_seq_one_letter_code
_entity_poly.pdbx_strand_id
1 'polypeptide(L)'
;MSALFELSAVGVRFGAVAALSDLSLRINAGERVALVGSNGSGKSTMLRLLHGLQRPTAGRLRAQAASRQAMLFQRPFMLRASARANVALGLWLAGVSWGLACRQAMQGLARVGLAEVGERSARTLSGGQQQRLALARAWVLAPEVMLLDEPTASLDPHAKREVEALMADFGAGRDGRPMTMIFASHNLGQVKRLASRVLYLERGRLLADLPVQDFFNAQRLQATAPAAHLFVKGELV
;
A
#
# COMPACT_ATOMS: atom_id res chain seq x y z
N MET A 1 10.66 -15.89 11.08
CA MET A 1 9.54 -14.99 10.74
C MET A 1 8.51 -15.81 9.98
N SER A 2 7.22 -15.71 10.33
CA SER A 2 6.15 -16.45 9.63
C SER A 2 5.84 -15.77 8.30
N ALA A 3 5.64 -16.55 7.24
CA ALA A 3 5.19 -16.06 5.95
C ALA A 3 3.76 -15.52 6.07
N LEU A 4 3.56 -14.27 5.70
CA LEU A 4 2.25 -13.63 5.67
C LEU A 4 1.52 -13.91 4.34
N PHE A 5 2.28 -13.84 3.24
CA PHE A 5 1.84 -14.22 1.89
C PHE A 5 2.87 -15.14 1.24
N GLU A 6 2.38 -16.17 0.56
CA GLU A 6 3.17 -17.07 -0.25
C GLU A 6 2.49 -17.25 -1.61
N LEU A 7 3.17 -16.83 -2.67
CA LEU A 7 2.75 -16.97 -4.04
C LEU A 7 3.56 -18.08 -4.72
N SER A 8 2.89 -18.98 -5.41
CA SER A 8 3.51 -20.09 -6.16
C SER A 8 2.95 -20.10 -7.58
N ALA A 9 3.77 -19.68 -8.56
CA ALA A 9 3.46 -19.60 -9.98
C ALA A 9 2.13 -18.86 -10.27
N VAL A 10 1.87 -17.77 -9.54
CA VAL A 10 0.60 -17.05 -9.61
C VAL A 10 0.48 -16.24 -10.88
N GLY A 11 -0.64 -16.43 -11.59
CA GLY A 11 -1.06 -15.62 -12.72
C GLY A 11 -2.42 -14.97 -12.50
N VAL A 12 -2.61 -13.78 -13.09
CA VAL A 12 -3.91 -13.09 -13.16
C VAL A 12 -4.15 -12.61 -14.58
N ARG A 13 -5.28 -13.00 -15.15
CA ARG A 13 -5.71 -12.60 -16.50
C ARG A 13 -7.05 -11.88 -16.46
N PHE A 14 -7.20 -10.88 -17.31
CA PHE A 14 -8.45 -10.19 -17.60
C PHE A 14 -8.74 -10.37 -19.11
N GLY A 15 -9.57 -11.34 -19.43
CA GLY A 15 -9.77 -11.74 -20.83
C GLY A 15 -8.45 -12.15 -21.49
N ALA A 16 -8.06 -11.48 -22.57
CA ALA A 16 -6.81 -11.75 -23.29
C ALA A 16 -5.56 -11.16 -22.58
N VAL A 17 -5.72 -10.20 -21.67
CA VAL A 17 -4.61 -9.50 -21.02
C VAL A 17 -4.09 -10.30 -19.83
N ALA A 18 -2.82 -10.68 -19.83
CA ALA A 18 -2.12 -11.23 -18.69
C ALA A 18 -1.56 -10.08 -17.83
N ALA A 19 -2.26 -9.77 -16.73
CA ALA A 19 -1.85 -8.69 -15.83
C ALA A 19 -0.75 -9.11 -14.86
N LEU A 20 -0.71 -10.40 -14.48
CA LEU A 20 0.38 -11.02 -13.72
C LEU A 20 0.68 -12.39 -14.31
N SER A 21 1.95 -12.78 -14.36
CA SER A 21 2.40 -14.03 -14.96
C SER A 21 3.52 -14.65 -14.13
N ASP A 22 3.28 -15.88 -13.65
CA ASP A 22 4.27 -16.74 -13.00
C ASP A 22 4.98 -16.09 -11.81
N LEU A 23 4.19 -15.45 -10.93
CA LEU A 23 4.75 -14.83 -9.73
C LEU A 23 4.96 -15.87 -8.63
N SER A 24 6.22 -16.01 -8.18
CA SER A 24 6.58 -16.84 -7.05
C SER A 24 7.41 -16.01 -6.08
N LEU A 25 6.87 -15.74 -4.88
CA LEU A 25 7.53 -14.96 -3.85
C LEU A 25 6.88 -15.20 -2.48
N ARG A 26 7.61 -14.81 -1.43
CA ARG A 26 7.13 -14.84 -0.06
C ARG A 26 7.29 -13.46 0.57
N ILE A 27 6.27 -12.99 1.28
CA ILE A 27 6.30 -11.75 2.08
C ILE A 27 6.08 -12.14 3.54
N ASN A 28 6.97 -11.70 4.42
CA ASN A 28 6.92 -12.00 5.84
C ASN A 28 6.26 -10.87 6.63
N ALA A 29 5.77 -11.20 7.84
CA ALA A 29 5.23 -10.20 8.75
C ALA A 29 6.29 -9.16 9.13
N GLY A 30 5.89 -7.88 9.19
CA GLY A 30 6.73 -6.74 9.54
C GLY A 30 7.60 -6.21 8.40
N GLU A 31 7.57 -6.81 7.20
CA GLU A 31 8.30 -6.27 6.04
C GLU A 31 7.66 -4.99 5.50
N ARG A 32 8.50 -4.06 5.00
CA ARG A 32 8.08 -2.89 4.23
C ARG A 32 8.50 -3.08 2.79
N VAL A 33 7.56 -3.53 1.95
CA VAL A 33 7.80 -3.93 0.57
C VAL A 33 7.31 -2.84 -0.38
N ALA A 34 8.18 -2.34 -1.25
CA ALA A 34 7.80 -1.47 -2.35
C ALA A 34 7.63 -2.25 -3.65
N LEU A 35 6.50 -2.05 -4.32
CA LEU A 35 6.25 -2.49 -5.69
C LEU A 35 6.62 -1.37 -6.64
N VAL A 36 7.61 -1.62 -7.50
CA VAL A 36 8.16 -0.63 -8.43
C VAL A 36 8.01 -1.15 -9.86
N GLY A 37 7.87 -0.26 -10.82
CA GLY A 37 7.74 -0.57 -12.25
C GLY A 37 6.88 0.46 -12.98
N SER A 38 6.90 0.43 -14.31
CA SER A 38 6.14 1.33 -15.18
C SER A 38 4.62 1.20 -14.99
N ASN A 39 3.86 2.14 -15.56
CA ASN A 39 2.40 2.03 -15.59
C ASN A 39 1.99 0.76 -16.36
N GLY A 40 0.99 0.06 -15.88
CA GLY A 40 0.56 -1.22 -16.46
C GLY A 40 1.45 -2.43 -16.12
N SER A 41 2.50 -2.30 -15.30
CA SER A 41 3.37 -3.42 -14.93
C SER A 41 2.73 -4.48 -14.02
N GLY A 42 1.52 -4.22 -13.48
CA GLY A 42 0.79 -5.17 -12.62
C GLY A 42 0.76 -4.83 -11.13
N LYS A 43 1.36 -3.71 -10.68
CA LYS A 43 1.44 -3.31 -9.25
C LYS A 43 0.09 -3.30 -8.54
N SER A 44 -0.89 -2.57 -9.09
CA SER A 44 -2.25 -2.48 -8.53
C SER A 44 -2.97 -3.82 -8.54
N THR A 45 -2.75 -4.65 -9.58
CA THR A 45 -3.30 -6.01 -9.65
C THR A 45 -2.71 -6.90 -8.56
N MET A 46 -1.41 -6.78 -8.29
CA MET A 46 -0.74 -7.50 -7.22
C MET A 46 -1.27 -7.08 -5.84
N LEU A 47 -1.44 -5.79 -5.58
CA LEU A 47 -2.04 -5.33 -4.31
C LEU A 47 -3.47 -5.86 -4.13
N ARG A 48 -4.31 -5.83 -5.17
CA ARG A 48 -5.67 -6.37 -5.12
C ARG A 48 -5.69 -7.90 -4.93
N LEU A 49 -4.74 -8.60 -5.53
CA LEU A 49 -4.55 -10.04 -5.34
C LEU A 49 -4.20 -10.37 -3.89
N LEU A 50 -3.22 -9.66 -3.29
CA LEU A 50 -2.82 -9.85 -1.89
C LEU A 50 -3.95 -9.53 -0.92
N HIS A 51 -4.77 -8.50 -1.22
CA HIS A 51 -5.93 -8.15 -0.42
C HIS A 51 -7.09 -9.17 -0.54
N GLY A 52 -7.09 -10.01 -1.57
CA GLY A 52 -8.20 -10.92 -1.86
C GLY A 52 -9.33 -10.32 -2.71
N LEU A 53 -9.19 -9.08 -3.18
CA LEU A 53 -10.13 -8.43 -4.12
C LEU A 53 -10.03 -9.01 -5.54
N GLN A 54 -8.91 -9.65 -5.85
CA GLN A 54 -8.69 -10.36 -7.10
C GLN A 54 -8.28 -11.80 -6.78
N ARG A 55 -8.87 -12.77 -7.50
CA ARG A 55 -8.45 -14.17 -7.39
C ARG A 55 -7.38 -14.49 -8.43
N PRO A 56 -6.44 -15.38 -8.13
CA PRO A 56 -5.51 -15.88 -9.14
C PRO A 56 -6.26 -16.68 -10.20
N THR A 57 -5.86 -16.57 -11.47
CA THR A 57 -6.36 -17.40 -12.59
C THR A 57 -5.48 -18.62 -12.82
N ALA A 58 -4.26 -18.61 -12.28
CA ALA A 58 -3.30 -19.71 -12.29
C ALA A 58 -2.43 -19.67 -11.03
N GLY A 59 -1.86 -20.80 -10.65
CA GLY A 59 -1.02 -20.91 -9.47
C GLY A 59 -1.80 -20.87 -8.16
N ARG A 60 -1.11 -20.58 -7.07
CA ARG A 60 -1.69 -20.58 -5.72
C ARG A 60 -1.18 -19.42 -4.89
N LEU A 61 -2.10 -18.67 -4.27
CA LEU A 61 -1.81 -17.70 -3.22
C LEU A 61 -2.24 -18.30 -1.87
N ARG A 62 -1.32 -18.36 -0.92
CA ARG A 62 -1.60 -18.61 0.49
C ARG A 62 -1.40 -17.31 1.24
N ALA A 63 -2.44 -16.85 1.94
CA ALA A 63 -2.36 -15.76 2.91
C ALA A 63 -2.56 -16.34 4.31
N GLN A 64 -1.87 -15.78 5.30
CA GLN A 64 -2.10 -16.17 6.70
C GLN A 64 -3.57 -15.87 7.05
N ALA A 65 -4.31 -16.91 7.44
CA ALA A 65 -5.68 -16.75 7.88
C ALA A 65 -5.75 -15.80 9.08
N ALA A 66 -6.78 -14.94 9.10
CA ALA A 66 -7.04 -13.96 10.16
C ALA A 66 -6.11 -12.71 10.23
N SER A 67 -5.21 -12.48 9.29
CA SER A 67 -4.53 -11.18 9.24
C SER A 67 -5.50 -10.07 8.83
N ARG A 68 -5.67 -9.05 9.69
CA ARG A 68 -6.48 -7.88 9.37
C ARG A 68 -5.75 -7.03 8.34
N GLN A 69 -6.37 -6.84 7.18
CA GLN A 69 -5.80 -6.09 6.07
C GLN A 69 -6.59 -4.81 5.82
N ALA A 70 -5.89 -3.74 5.47
CA ALA A 70 -6.50 -2.53 4.95
C ALA A 70 -5.85 -2.15 3.62
N MET A 71 -6.68 -1.72 2.66
CA MET A 71 -6.20 -1.26 1.36
C MET A 71 -6.57 0.20 1.12
N LEU A 72 -5.59 0.96 0.67
CA LEU A 72 -5.75 2.32 0.19
C LEU A 72 -5.55 2.33 -1.33
N PHE A 73 -6.57 2.79 -2.04
CA PHE A 73 -6.55 2.92 -3.49
C PHE A 73 -5.91 4.25 -3.90
N GLN A 74 -5.37 4.31 -5.10
CA GLN A 74 -4.74 5.50 -5.66
C GLN A 74 -5.65 6.74 -5.60
N ARG A 75 -6.96 6.56 -5.82
CA ARG A 75 -7.99 7.59 -5.67
C ARG A 75 -8.98 7.12 -4.61
N PRO A 76 -8.85 7.59 -3.36
CA PRO A 76 -9.74 7.15 -2.30
C PRO A 76 -11.15 7.72 -2.52
N PHE A 77 -12.15 6.83 -2.48
CA PHE A 77 -13.54 7.26 -2.54
C PHE A 77 -13.97 7.90 -1.22
N MET A 78 -14.55 9.11 -1.31
CA MET A 78 -15.11 9.83 -0.17
C MET A 78 -16.64 9.73 -0.16
N LEU A 79 -17.19 9.22 0.93
CA LEU A 79 -18.62 9.17 1.16
C LEU A 79 -19.18 10.61 1.30
N ARG A 80 -20.47 10.79 0.96
CA ARG A 80 -21.22 12.05 1.17
C ARG A 80 -21.56 12.22 2.66
N ALA A 81 -20.53 12.30 3.50
CA ALA A 81 -20.64 12.40 4.94
C ALA A 81 -19.45 13.20 5.48
N SER A 82 -19.47 13.53 6.78
CA SER A 82 -18.34 14.20 7.43
C SER A 82 -17.07 13.32 7.41
N ALA A 83 -15.91 13.94 7.60
CA ALA A 83 -14.64 13.21 7.74
C ALA A 83 -14.71 12.18 8.88
N ARG A 84 -15.29 12.57 10.03
CA ARG A 84 -15.54 11.68 11.17
C ARG A 84 -16.40 10.47 10.77
N ALA A 85 -17.53 10.70 10.11
CA ALA A 85 -18.43 9.62 9.70
C ALA A 85 -17.76 8.68 8.67
N ASN A 86 -16.93 9.22 7.76
CA ASN A 86 -16.14 8.42 6.83
C ASN A 86 -15.20 7.45 7.56
N VAL A 87 -14.58 7.85 8.66
CA VAL A 87 -13.70 6.99 9.47
C VAL A 87 -14.52 6.04 10.34
N ALA A 88 -15.58 6.56 11.02
CA ALA A 88 -16.39 5.79 11.95
C ALA A 88 -17.12 4.62 11.29
N LEU A 89 -17.51 4.76 10.02
CA LEU A 89 -18.24 3.72 9.29
C LEU A 89 -17.48 2.39 9.25
N GLY A 90 -16.16 2.42 9.02
CA GLY A 90 -15.34 1.21 9.00
C GLY A 90 -15.35 0.47 10.35
N LEU A 91 -15.24 1.20 11.44
CA LEU A 91 -15.32 0.67 12.80
C LEU A 91 -16.71 0.11 13.11
N TRP A 92 -17.77 0.83 12.70
CA TRP A 92 -19.15 0.38 12.89
C TRP A 92 -19.42 -0.94 12.14
N LEU A 93 -18.99 -1.04 10.89
CA LEU A 93 -19.07 -2.27 10.10
C LEU A 93 -18.26 -3.44 10.71
N ALA A 94 -17.21 -3.11 11.47
CA ALA A 94 -16.44 -4.08 12.24
C ALA A 94 -17.06 -4.43 13.61
N GLY A 95 -18.32 -3.99 13.87
CA GLY A 95 -19.08 -4.33 15.09
C GLY A 95 -18.94 -3.36 16.26
N VAL A 96 -18.21 -2.24 16.10
CA VAL A 96 -18.09 -1.20 17.14
C VAL A 96 -19.38 -0.37 17.17
N SER A 97 -19.94 -0.08 18.35
CA SER A 97 -21.10 0.78 18.47
C SER A 97 -20.84 2.17 17.87
N TRP A 98 -21.83 2.78 17.22
CA TRP A 98 -21.65 4.04 16.48
C TRP A 98 -21.05 5.17 17.33
N GLY A 99 -21.51 5.33 18.56
CA GLY A 99 -20.96 6.35 19.47
C GLY A 99 -19.48 6.14 19.80
N LEU A 100 -19.06 4.90 20.01
CA LEU A 100 -17.66 4.55 20.24
C LEU A 100 -16.85 4.70 18.93
N ALA A 101 -17.39 4.26 17.82
CA ALA A 101 -16.77 4.42 16.49
C ALA A 101 -16.50 5.88 16.16
N CYS A 102 -17.44 6.79 16.45
CA CYS A 102 -17.24 8.24 16.29
C CYS A 102 -16.11 8.79 17.19
N ARG A 103 -16.01 8.34 18.45
CA ARG A 103 -14.90 8.75 19.34
C ARG A 103 -13.55 8.27 18.83
N GLN A 104 -13.45 7.00 18.45
CA GLN A 104 -12.21 6.43 17.88
C GLN A 104 -11.86 7.07 16.53
N ALA A 105 -12.86 7.42 15.73
CA ALA A 105 -12.66 8.13 14.48
C ALA A 105 -12.01 9.50 14.69
N MET A 106 -12.42 10.26 15.72
CA MET A 106 -11.79 11.54 16.06
C MET A 106 -10.33 11.36 16.50
N GLN A 107 -10.00 10.29 17.23
CA GLN A 107 -8.61 9.96 17.56
C GLN A 107 -7.79 9.64 16.30
N GLY A 108 -8.36 8.88 15.37
CA GLY A 108 -7.74 8.60 14.07
C GLY A 108 -7.51 9.86 13.24
N LEU A 109 -8.49 10.78 13.22
CA LEU A 109 -8.38 12.08 12.54
C LEU A 109 -7.30 12.96 13.18
N ALA A 110 -7.23 13.01 14.51
CA ALA A 110 -6.17 13.74 15.22
C ALA A 110 -4.77 13.23 14.84
N ARG A 111 -4.59 11.91 14.71
CA ARG A 111 -3.32 11.31 14.33
C ARG A 111 -2.85 11.72 12.94
N VAL A 112 -3.77 11.99 12.02
CA VAL A 112 -3.44 12.44 10.65
C VAL A 112 -3.56 13.96 10.46
N GLY A 113 -3.68 14.73 11.56
CA GLY A 113 -3.78 16.19 11.54
C GLY A 113 -5.08 16.72 10.91
N LEU A 114 -6.21 16.03 11.12
CA LEU A 114 -7.53 16.38 10.56
C LEU A 114 -8.61 16.54 11.63
N ALA A 115 -8.25 16.67 12.91
CA ALA A 115 -9.23 16.80 13.99
C ALA A 115 -10.18 17.99 13.80
N GLU A 116 -9.66 19.15 13.44
CA GLU A 116 -10.43 20.40 13.29
C GLU A 116 -11.43 20.36 12.12
N VAL A 117 -11.21 19.49 11.13
CA VAL A 117 -12.08 19.32 9.98
C VAL A 117 -12.96 18.08 10.08
N GLY A 118 -13.02 17.45 11.27
CA GLY A 118 -13.75 16.21 11.50
C GLY A 118 -15.22 16.24 11.09
N GLU A 119 -15.89 17.37 11.29
CA GLU A 119 -17.30 17.57 10.95
C GLU A 119 -17.53 18.09 9.52
N ARG A 120 -16.47 18.49 8.82
CA ARG A 120 -16.60 18.93 7.42
C ARG A 120 -16.89 17.75 6.51
N SER A 121 -17.63 18.03 5.41
CA SER A 121 -17.84 17.03 4.35
C SER A 121 -16.50 16.53 3.81
N ALA A 122 -16.30 15.21 3.80
CA ALA A 122 -15.06 14.60 3.30
C ALA A 122 -14.78 14.97 1.83
N ARG A 123 -15.81 15.25 1.04
CA ARG A 123 -15.68 15.63 -0.37
C ARG A 123 -15.16 17.05 -0.59
N THR A 124 -15.26 17.93 0.40
CA THR A 124 -14.76 19.32 0.32
C THR A 124 -13.35 19.47 0.82
N LEU A 125 -12.73 18.41 1.28
CA LEU A 125 -11.32 18.37 1.69
C LEU A 125 -10.40 18.45 0.48
N SER A 126 -9.21 19.05 0.65
CA SER A 126 -8.17 19.02 -0.39
C SER A 126 -7.70 17.59 -0.69
N GLY A 127 -7.04 17.38 -1.84
CA GLY A 127 -6.53 16.05 -2.22
C GLY A 127 -5.61 15.42 -1.15
N GLY A 128 -4.70 16.22 -0.57
CA GLY A 128 -3.84 15.77 0.53
C GLY A 128 -4.62 15.42 1.80
N GLN A 129 -5.64 16.23 2.13
CA GLN A 129 -6.53 15.96 3.26
C GLN A 129 -7.36 14.69 3.03
N GLN A 130 -7.86 14.46 1.82
CA GLN A 130 -8.59 13.23 1.47
C GLN A 130 -7.70 12.00 1.56
N GLN A 131 -6.43 12.11 1.16
CA GLN A 131 -5.46 11.04 1.27
C GLN A 131 -5.15 10.70 2.73
N ARG A 132 -4.94 11.72 3.58
CA ARG A 132 -4.76 11.53 5.03
C ARG A 132 -6.01 10.96 5.69
N LEU A 133 -7.20 11.38 5.26
CA LEU A 133 -8.46 10.79 5.71
C LEU A 133 -8.56 9.30 5.36
N ALA A 134 -8.16 8.91 4.15
CA ALA A 134 -8.15 7.52 3.74
C ALA A 134 -7.15 6.67 4.55
N LEU A 135 -5.98 7.24 4.88
CA LEU A 135 -5.03 6.60 5.80
C LEU A 135 -5.62 6.44 7.21
N ALA A 136 -6.34 7.45 7.74
CA ALA A 136 -7.03 7.33 9.02
C ALA A 136 -8.08 6.22 9.01
N ARG A 137 -8.88 6.11 7.92
CA ARG A 137 -9.85 5.02 7.74
C ARG A 137 -9.22 3.64 7.81
N ALA A 138 -8.06 3.48 7.20
CA ALA A 138 -7.31 2.23 7.25
C ALA A 138 -6.71 1.97 8.64
N TRP A 139 -6.11 2.99 9.24
CA TRP A 139 -5.39 2.89 10.52
C TRP A 139 -6.29 2.55 11.72
N VAL A 140 -7.49 3.12 11.81
CA VAL A 140 -8.39 2.91 12.96
C VAL A 140 -8.84 1.46 13.10
N LEU A 141 -8.83 0.70 12.01
CA LEU A 141 -9.15 -0.73 12.00
C LEU A 141 -8.04 -1.60 12.60
N ALA A 142 -6.94 -0.99 13.04
CA ALA A 142 -5.77 -1.68 13.57
C ALA A 142 -5.31 -2.85 12.67
N PRO A 143 -5.01 -2.59 11.38
CA PRO A 143 -4.60 -3.64 10.47
C PRO A 143 -3.20 -4.17 10.82
N GLU A 144 -2.96 -5.44 10.51
CA GLU A 144 -1.63 -6.07 10.56
C GLU A 144 -0.89 -5.86 9.25
N VAL A 145 -1.65 -5.65 8.16
CA VAL A 145 -1.16 -5.42 6.80
C VAL A 145 -1.81 -4.20 6.21
N MET A 146 -1.00 -3.29 5.68
CA MET A 146 -1.45 -2.13 4.93
C MET A 146 -0.97 -2.22 3.50
N LEU A 147 -1.91 -2.20 2.56
CA LEU A 147 -1.68 -2.26 1.11
C LEU A 147 -1.99 -0.88 0.53
N LEU A 148 -1.00 -0.20 -0.08
CA LEU A 148 -1.13 1.18 -0.51
C LEU A 148 -0.83 1.30 -2.01
N ASP A 149 -1.83 1.68 -2.79
CA ASP A 149 -1.68 1.85 -4.24
C ASP A 149 -1.38 3.32 -4.55
N GLU A 150 -0.13 3.64 -4.82
CA GLU A 150 0.38 4.98 -5.14
C GLU A 150 -0.11 6.09 -4.18
N PRO A 151 0.13 5.97 -2.86
CA PRO A 151 -0.49 6.81 -1.84
C PRO A 151 -0.14 8.29 -1.92
N THR A 152 0.88 8.66 -2.69
CA THR A 152 1.32 10.06 -2.85
C THR A 152 1.20 10.58 -4.28
N ALA A 153 0.60 9.80 -5.19
CA ALA A 153 0.37 10.25 -6.55
C ALA A 153 -0.53 11.50 -6.58
N SER A 154 -0.22 12.44 -7.46
CA SER A 154 -1.01 13.67 -7.65
C SER A 154 -1.08 14.61 -6.44
N LEU A 155 -0.24 14.44 -5.43
CA LEU A 155 -0.11 15.35 -4.30
C LEU A 155 1.02 16.37 -4.54
N ASP A 156 0.84 17.58 -4.02
CA ASP A 156 1.89 18.58 -3.96
C ASP A 156 3.05 18.13 -3.03
N PRO A 157 4.23 18.77 -3.11
CA PRO A 157 5.41 18.34 -2.34
C PRO A 157 5.22 18.38 -0.81
N HIS A 158 4.37 19.28 -0.29
CA HIS A 158 4.10 19.35 1.14
C HIS A 158 3.23 18.19 1.59
N ALA A 159 2.09 17.97 0.91
CA ALA A 159 1.18 16.85 1.19
C ALA A 159 1.87 15.48 1.01
N LYS A 160 2.80 15.34 0.04
CA LYS A 160 3.62 14.13 -0.11
C LYS A 160 4.43 13.84 1.15
N ARG A 161 5.14 14.84 1.70
CA ARG A 161 5.94 14.67 2.92
C ARG A 161 5.08 14.29 4.12
N GLU A 162 3.90 14.91 4.28
CA GLU A 162 2.97 14.57 5.36
C GLU A 162 2.49 13.11 5.26
N VAL A 163 2.08 12.66 4.07
CA VAL A 163 1.64 11.27 3.83
C VAL A 163 2.79 10.29 4.05
N GLU A 164 4.00 10.58 3.59
CA GLU A 164 5.18 9.74 3.81
C GLU A 164 5.54 9.64 5.30
N ALA A 165 5.45 10.73 6.06
CA ALA A 165 5.66 10.72 7.51
C ALA A 165 4.63 9.83 8.22
N LEU A 166 3.35 9.90 7.82
CA LEU A 166 2.31 9.01 8.33
C LEU A 166 2.57 7.54 7.98
N MET A 167 3.02 7.25 6.75
CA MET A 167 3.38 5.89 6.36
C MET A 167 4.54 5.35 7.19
N ALA A 168 5.57 6.16 7.46
CA ALA A 168 6.69 5.78 8.30
C ALA A 168 6.25 5.49 9.75
N ASP A 169 5.44 6.39 10.33
CA ASP A 169 4.86 6.25 11.67
C ASP A 169 3.97 5.00 11.78
N PHE A 170 3.11 4.75 10.80
CA PHE A 170 2.26 3.56 10.76
C PHE A 170 3.08 2.28 10.58
N GLY A 171 4.13 2.33 9.76
CA GLY A 171 5.04 1.20 9.55
C GLY A 171 5.82 0.79 10.83
N ALA A 172 6.01 1.71 11.77
CA ALA A 172 6.56 1.37 13.09
C ALA A 172 5.62 0.47 13.89
N GLY A 173 4.32 0.45 13.54
CA GLY A 173 3.32 -0.44 14.11
C GLY A 173 2.75 0.03 15.43
N ARG A 174 2.21 -0.93 16.19
CA ARG A 174 1.62 -0.72 17.52
C ARG A 174 2.24 -1.70 18.51
N ASP A 175 2.42 -1.27 19.73
CA ASP A 175 2.86 -2.14 20.85
C ASP A 175 4.15 -2.92 20.54
N GLY A 176 5.11 -2.28 19.84
CA GLY A 176 6.38 -2.89 19.47
C GLY A 176 6.30 -3.94 18.33
N ARG A 177 5.14 -4.11 17.71
CA ARG A 177 4.95 -5.02 16.58
C ARG A 177 4.91 -4.21 15.28
N PRO A 178 5.94 -4.31 14.41
CA PRO A 178 5.96 -3.59 13.15
C PRO A 178 4.79 -4.03 12.25
N MET A 179 4.14 -3.06 11.61
CA MET A 179 3.10 -3.32 10.62
C MET A 179 3.74 -3.76 9.30
N THR A 180 3.18 -4.78 8.68
CA THR A 180 3.54 -5.12 7.32
C THR A 180 2.96 -4.08 6.37
N MET A 181 3.80 -3.46 5.56
CA MET A 181 3.38 -2.46 4.59
C MET A 181 3.83 -2.86 3.19
N ILE A 182 2.88 -2.93 2.25
CA ILE A 182 3.17 -3.19 0.84
C ILE A 182 2.62 -2.02 0.05
N PHE A 183 3.46 -1.28 -0.65
CA PHE A 183 3.04 -0.09 -1.35
C PHE A 183 3.58 -0.02 -2.78
N ALA A 184 2.72 0.37 -3.71
CA ALA A 184 3.13 0.69 -5.07
C ALA A 184 3.61 2.14 -5.13
N SER A 185 4.71 2.39 -5.81
CA SER A 185 5.21 3.74 -6.04
C SER A 185 6.09 3.81 -7.29
N HIS A 186 5.95 4.90 -8.04
CA HIS A 186 6.90 5.30 -9.09
C HIS A 186 7.94 6.32 -8.58
N ASN A 187 7.81 6.80 -7.33
CA ASN A 187 8.76 7.72 -6.71
C ASN A 187 9.88 6.95 -6.00
N LEU A 188 11.02 6.82 -6.67
CA LEU A 188 12.18 6.09 -6.15
C LEU A 188 12.73 6.69 -4.85
N GLY A 189 12.63 8.00 -4.67
CA GLY A 189 13.00 8.66 -3.40
C GLY A 189 12.14 8.20 -2.23
N GLN A 190 10.83 8.06 -2.43
CA GLN A 190 9.91 7.48 -1.44
C GLN A 190 10.27 6.03 -1.14
N VAL A 191 10.50 5.22 -2.18
CA VAL A 191 10.91 3.82 -2.04
C VAL A 191 12.16 3.70 -1.18
N LYS A 192 13.20 4.50 -1.47
CA LYS A 192 14.47 4.49 -0.71
C LYS A 192 14.29 4.83 0.77
N ARG A 193 13.34 5.73 1.11
CA ARG A 193 13.10 6.16 2.49
C ARG A 193 12.24 5.17 3.29
N LEU A 194 11.24 4.53 2.65
CA LEU A 194 10.21 3.80 3.36
C LEU A 194 10.34 2.28 3.28
N ALA A 195 10.91 1.75 2.19
CA ALA A 195 10.99 0.31 1.98
C ALA A 195 12.20 -0.33 2.67
N SER A 196 12.05 -1.60 3.04
CA SER A 196 13.17 -2.49 3.38
C SER A 196 13.52 -3.41 2.21
N ARG A 197 12.55 -3.69 1.32
CA ARG A 197 12.65 -4.61 0.18
C ARG A 197 11.91 -4.04 -1.02
N VAL A 198 12.43 -4.27 -2.21
CA VAL A 198 11.87 -3.78 -3.47
C VAL A 198 11.59 -4.95 -4.41
N LEU A 199 10.36 -4.99 -4.92
CA LEU A 199 9.91 -5.89 -5.96
C LEU A 199 9.73 -5.09 -7.25
N TYR A 200 10.56 -5.35 -8.26
CA TYR A 200 10.44 -4.72 -9.57
C TYR A 200 9.59 -5.57 -10.49
N LEU A 201 8.49 -4.98 -10.93
CA LEU A 201 7.52 -5.59 -11.84
C LEU A 201 7.60 -4.98 -13.23
N GLU A 202 7.67 -5.82 -14.25
CA GLU A 202 7.56 -5.41 -15.64
C GLU A 202 6.66 -6.37 -16.42
N ARG A 203 5.68 -5.84 -17.14
CA ARG A 203 4.73 -6.61 -17.95
C ARG A 203 4.13 -7.82 -17.23
N GLY A 204 3.77 -7.61 -15.94
CA GLY A 204 3.18 -8.63 -15.10
C GLY A 204 4.15 -9.67 -14.54
N ARG A 205 5.44 -9.54 -14.74
CA ARG A 205 6.48 -10.44 -14.23
C ARG A 205 7.32 -9.78 -13.15
N LEU A 206 7.75 -10.55 -12.17
CA LEU A 206 8.69 -10.13 -11.15
C LEU A 206 10.11 -10.31 -11.70
N LEU A 207 10.81 -9.20 -11.96
CA LEU A 207 12.16 -9.23 -12.53
C LEU A 207 13.26 -8.96 -11.50
N ALA A 208 12.92 -8.36 -10.35
CA ALA A 208 13.84 -8.24 -9.23
C ALA A 208 13.08 -8.33 -7.90
N ASP A 209 13.72 -8.94 -6.93
CA ASP A 209 13.30 -9.06 -5.54
C ASP A 209 14.55 -8.88 -4.65
N LEU A 210 14.77 -7.65 -4.18
CA LEU A 210 16.03 -7.23 -3.59
C LEU A 210 15.81 -6.40 -2.32
N PRO A 211 16.72 -6.47 -1.34
CA PRO A 211 16.82 -5.46 -0.29
C PRO A 211 16.95 -4.06 -0.90
N VAL A 212 16.37 -3.04 -0.25
CA VAL A 212 16.40 -1.65 -0.77
C VAL A 212 17.82 -1.15 -1.03
N GLN A 213 18.78 -1.53 -0.21
CA GLN A 213 20.19 -1.13 -0.37
C GLN A 213 20.81 -1.71 -1.66
N ASP A 214 20.49 -2.95 -1.99
CA ASP A 214 20.98 -3.61 -3.20
C ASP A 214 20.28 -3.08 -4.44
N PHE A 215 18.98 -2.78 -4.35
CA PHE A 215 18.21 -2.17 -5.46
C PHE A 215 18.73 -0.79 -5.85
N PHE A 216 19.24 0.00 -4.91
CA PHE A 216 19.84 1.31 -5.19
C PHE A 216 21.36 1.30 -5.37
N ASN A 217 21.99 0.12 -5.36
CA ASN A 217 23.39 -0.05 -5.75
C ASN A 217 23.48 -0.31 -7.26
N ALA A 218 23.96 0.68 -8.03
CA ALA A 218 23.95 0.63 -9.49
C ALA A 218 24.70 -0.61 -10.05
N GLN A 219 25.86 -0.97 -9.47
CA GLN A 219 26.64 -2.10 -9.95
C GLN A 219 25.93 -3.44 -9.67
N ARG A 220 25.38 -3.61 -8.46
CA ARG A 220 24.64 -4.82 -8.10
C ARG A 220 23.37 -4.95 -8.92
N LEU A 221 22.60 -3.86 -9.05
CA LEU A 221 21.36 -3.88 -9.81
C LEU A 221 21.60 -4.19 -11.28
N GLN A 222 22.65 -3.62 -11.90
CA GLN A 222 23.03 -3.90 -13.27
C GLN A 222 23.37 -5.37 -13.48
N ALA A 223 24.08 -5.99 -12.54
CA ALA A 223 24.49 -7.40 -12.62
C ALA A 223 23.32 -8.36 -12.39
N THR A 224 22.39 -8.05 -11.49
CA THR A 224 21.32 -8.98 -11.07
C THR A 224 20.00 -8.76 -11.82
N ALA A 225 19.66 -7.52 -12.18
CA ALA A 225 18.41 -7.15 -12.83
C ALA A 225 18.60 -5.96 -13.80
N PRO A 226 19.18 -6.17 -15.00
CA PRO A 226 19.47 -5.10 -15.95
C PRO A 226 18.25 -4.23 -16.32
N ALA A 227 17.07 -4.83 -16.46
CA ALA A 227 15.82 -4.09 -16.74
C ALA A 227 15.47 -3.14 -15.59
N ALA A 228 15.60 -3.56 -14.34
CA ALA A 228 15.39 -2.69 -13.18
C ALA A 228 16.43 -1.56 -13.14
N HIS A 229 17.68 -1.82 -13.54
CA HIS A 229 18.71 -0.80 -13.61
C HIS A 229 18.38 0.29 -14.64
N LEU A 230 17.93 -0.08 -15.84
CA LEU A 230 17.47 0.87 -16.86
C LEU A 230 16.27 1.69 -16.36
N PHE A 231 15.32 1.05 -15.68
CA PHE A 231 14.20 1.75 -15.08
C PHE A 231 14.65 2.80 -14.04
N VAL A 232 15.58 2.45 -13.16
CA VAL A 232 16.12 3.38 -12.13
C VAL A 232 16.84 4.57 -12.76
N LYS A 233 17.51 4.37 -13.91
CA LYS A 233 18.15 5.46 -14.67
C LYS A 233 17.16 6.34 -15.44
N GLY A 234 15.89 5.95 -15.57
CA GLY A 234 14.90 6.65 -16.39
C GLY A 234 15.04 6.37 -17.88
N GLU A 235 15.73 5.31 -18.27
CA GLU A 235 15.94 4.91 -19.67
C GLU A 235 14.84 3.97 -20.19
N LEU A 236 13.95 3.47 -19.31
CA LEU A 236 12.73 2.75 -19.65
C LEU A 236 11.53 3.67 -19.42
N VAL A 237 10.90 4.13 -20.49
CA VAL A 237 9.62 4.87 -20.50
C VAL A 237 8.48 3.89 -20.84
#